data_f304798e71621961a2200c0d428cafd3
#
_entry.id   f304798e71621961a2200c0d428cafd3
#
_cell.length_a   1.000
_cell.length_b   1.000
_cell.length_c   1.000
_cell.angle_alpha   90.00
_cell.angle_beta   90.00
_cell.angle_gamma   90.00
#
_symmetry.space_group_name_H-M   'P 1'
#
loop_
_entity.id
_entity.type
_entity.pdbx_description
1 polymer ?
#
loop_
_entity_poly.entity_id
_entity_poly.type
_entity_poly.pdbx_seq_one_letter_code
_entity_poly.pdbx_strand_id
1 'polypeptide(L)'
;MFVPFMKKLLALFLLLVAFQAKAQVDISIQLEQANDSAYYLARYYGDKFQMVDTTFAKDGLINYRAADNYPAGIYLLVDAKKTRLMEFLLENDQQFSIINSTSMEKGGLKCEGSIMTNLFFEQMLQSNAIYGQLQQLAQNPEQQPERDVLLARLDSLKNDIITRYPDSLFSKILLAMYEPQVPKSLQQDQKAAYYYYKENFWNTIDLSDERLLRTPIINSKLEQYFEQLLPQIPDTISNEIDKLIEKTQGNLVMRDYLIWHFTDQYQNPKVMGLDQVFIHLADEYFAKLEITNTSPSVREKIMSRADQIRKLTLGSPAPDLWLVDTTDTFRSFKDIKTEYLILFFWDHDCGVCKKELKVLKELYNAENNDFEVFAIAANADFTAWKNYIIENKLNWVNVNGMKSMTEDFHDLYDIYGTPVIYVLNKERKIIAKRIKAEQIPLVIEHNQKSRQNIKQ
;
A
#
# COMPACT_ATOMS: atom_id res chain seq x y z
N MET A 1 13.99 72.22 -16.12
CA MET A 1 13.11 71.74 -15.03
C MET A 1 12.14 70.67 -15.49
N PHE A 2 12.48 69.89 -16.52
CA PHE A 2 11.59 68.83 -17.11
C PHE A 2 12.09 67.40 -16.99
N VAL A 3 13.33 67.21 -16.60
CA VAL A 3 13.97 65.87 -16.56
C VAL A 3 13.51 64.95 -15.39
N PRO A 4 13.20 65.45 -14.16
CA PRO A 4 12.82 64.57 -13.09
C PRO A 4 11.38 64.02 -13.20
N PHE A 5 10.51 64.71 -13.95
CA PHE A 5 9.10 64.32 -14.14
C PHE A 5 8.99 63.16 -15.13
N MET A 6 9.79 63.18 -16.19
CA MET A 6 9.82 62.14 -17.22
C MET A 6 10.43 60.82 -16.68
N LYS A 7 11.42 60.87 -15.79
CA LYS A 7 11.97 59.69 -15.11
C LYS A 7 10.95 59.04 -14.16
N LYS A 8 10.11 59.82 -13.47
CA LYS A 8 9.05 59.30 -12.60
C LYS A 8 7.91 58.68 -13.40
N LEU A 9 7.56 59.22 -14.58
CA LEU A 9 6.55 58.69 -15.48
C LEU A 9 7.04 57.37 -16.13
N LEU A 10 8.33 57.32 -16.51
CA LEU A 10 8.95 56.09 -17.06
C LEU A 10 9.05 54.96 -16.00
N ALA A 11 9.35 55.31 -14.75
CA ALA A 11 9.37 54.36 -13.64
C ALA A 11 7.95 53.84 -13.29
N LEU A 12 6.94 54.71 -13.38
CA LEU A 12 5.56 54.31 -13.14
C LEU A 12 5.02 53.42 -14.30
N PHE A 13 5.44 53.68 -15.55
CA PHE A 13 5.10 52.88 -16.70
C PHE A 13 5.80 51.51 -16.70
N LEU A 14 7.08 51.45 -16.23
CA LEU A 14 7.80 50.19 -15.99
C LEU A 14 7.21 49.41 -14.82
N LEU A 15 6.66 50.04 -13.80
CA LEU A 15 5.96 49.39 -12.70
C LEU A 15 4.55 48.82 -13.12
N LEU A 16 3.87 49.48 -14.09
CA LEU A 16 2.59 49.02 -14.62
C LEU A 16 2.71 47.89 -15.64
N VAL A 17 3.87 47.75 -16.31
CA VAL A 17 4.15 46.63 -17.23
C VAL A 17 4.63 45.39 -16.49
N ALA A 18 5.06 45.49 -15.22
CA ALA A 18 5.68 44.42 -14.48
C ALA A 18 4.71 43.44 -13.77
N PHE A 19 3.38 43.62 -13.88
CA PHE A 19 2.44 42.73 -13.17
C PHE A 19 1.25 42.31 -14.03
N GLN A 20 1.51 41.67 -15.16
CA GLN A 20 0.60 40.65 -15.68
C GLN A 20 1.35 39.29 -15.65
N ALA A 21 1.64 38.77 -14.46
CA ALA A 21 1.90 37.36 -14.32
C ALA A 21 0.59 36.65 -14.75
N LYS A 22 0.54 36.18 -16.01
CA LYS A 22 -0.53 35.30 -16.42
C LYS A 22 -0.42 34.07 -15.53
N ALA A 23 -1.52 33.71 -14.88
CA ALA A 23 -1.61 32.40 -14.22
C ALA A 23 -1.24 31.32 -15.24
N GLN A 24 -0.33 30.43 -14.90
CA GLN A 24 -0.01 29.30 -15.75
C GLN A 24 -1.14 28.27 -15.72
N VAL A 25 -1.80 28.16 -14.57
CA VAL A 25 -2.99 27.34 -14.38
C VAL A 25 -4.23 28.24 -14.34
N ASP A 26 -5.22 27.98 -15.19
CA ASP A 26 -6.57 28.56 -15.14
C ASP A 26 -7.57 27.46 -15.54
N ILE A 27 -8.03 26.70 -14.54
CA ILE A 27 -8.95 25.57 -14.71
C ILE A 27 -10.31 25.99 -14.18
N SER A 28 -11.32 26.05 -15.05
CA SER A 28 -12.69 26.29 -14.66
C SER A 28 -13.55 25.04 -14.80
N ILE A 29 -14.33 24.72 -13.76
CA ILE A 29 -15.21 23.54 -13.73
C ILE A 29 -16.61 24.00 -13.44
N GLN A 30 -17.52 23.81 -14.41
CA GLN A 30 -18.94 24.09 -14.28
C GLN A 30 -19.67 22.83 -13.87
N LEU A 31 -20.27 22.83 -12.67
CA LEU A 31 -21.11 21.73 -12.18
C LEU A 31 -22.56 22.21 -12.06
N GLU A 32 -23.52 21.42 -12.58
CA GLU A 32 -24.95 21.76 -12.48
C GLU A 32 -25.48 21.87 -11.03
N GLN A 33 -24.83 21.20 -10.07
CA GLN A 33 -25.27 21.15 -8.68
C GLN A 33 -24.19 21.64 -7.70
N ALA A 34 -23.25 22.46 -8.15
CA ALA A 34 -22.27 23.04 -7.24
C ALA A 34 -22.94 23.99 -6.26
N ASN A 35 -22.74 23.72 -4.97
CA ASN A 35 -23.16 24.62 -3.90
C ASN A 35 -22.03 25.62 -3.63
N ASP A 36 -22.35 26.77 -3.04
CA ASP A 36 -21.38 27.76 -2.56
C ASP A 36 -20.63 27.22 -1.34
N SER A 37 -19.76 26.26 -1.57
CA SER A 37 -18.96 25.54 -0.58
C SER A 37 -17.52 25.37 -1.05
N ALA A 38 -16.66 24.85 -0.17
CA ALA A 38 -15.28 24.56 -0.52
C ALA A 38 -15.21 23.33 -1.43
N TYR A 39 -14.36 23.42 -2.45
CA TYR A 39 -13.97 22.32 -3.34
C TYR A 39 -12.47 22.14 -3.32
N TYR A 40 -12.06 20.89 -3.22
CA TYR A 40 -10.67 20.50 -3.10
C TYR A 40 -10.21 19.86 -4.40
N LEU A 41 -9.03 20.29 -4.85
CA LEU A 41 -8.30 19.65 -5.93
C LEU A 41 -7.27 18.70 -5.29
N ALA A 42 -7.42 17.42 -5.54
CA ALA A 42 -6.48 16.40 -5.11
C ALA A 42 -5.87 15.67 -6.32
N ARG A 43 -4.76 14.96 -6.14
CA ARG A 43 -4.18 14.10 -7.16
C ARG A 43 -3.74 12.78 -6.56
N TYR A 44 -3.58 11.78 -7.41
CA TYR A 44 -2.92 10.54 -7.01
C TYR A 44 -1.43 10.75 -6.72
N TYR A 45 -0.90 9.99 -5.78
CA TYR A 45 0.52 9.77 -5.59
C TYR A 45 0.72 8.37 -5.00
N GLY A 46 0.97 7.40 -5.90
CA GLY A 46 0.97 5.98 -5.55
C GLY A 46 -0.37 5.51 -5.01
N ASP A 47 -0.38 5.01 -3.78
CA ASP A 47 -1.55 4.53 -3.05
C ASP A 47 -2.33 5.63 -2.30
N LYS A 48 -1.83 6.88 -2.32
CA LYS A 48 -2.37 8.00 -1.54
C LYS A 48 -2.90 9.11 -2.44
N PHE A 49 -3.69 9.98 -1.83
CA PHE A 49 -4.11 11.24 -2.43
C PHE A 49 -3.38 12.41 -1.79
N GLN A 50 -2.88 13.31 -2.61
CA GLN A 50 -2.28 14.56 -2.18
C GLN A 50 -3.22 15.70 -2.48
N MET A 51 -3.51 16.52 -1.48
CA MET A 51 -4.21 17.79 -1.64
C MET A 51 -3.32 18.75 -2.42
N VAL A 52 -3.87 19.40 -3.45
CA VAL A 52 -3.15 20.33 -4.33
C VAL A 52 -3.62 21.75 -4.09
N ASP A 53 -4.94 21.98 -4.11
CA ASP A 53 -5.51 23.30 -3.99
C ASP A 53 -6.92 23.25 -3.37
N THR A 54 -7.41 24.41 -2.95
CA THR A 54 -8.76 24.59 -2.40
C THR A 54 -9.36 25.88 -2.92
N THR A 55 -10.59 25.82 -3.40
CA THR A 55 -11.35 27.01 -3.85
C THR A 55 -12.80 26.93 -3.40
N PHE A 56 -13.53 28.01 -3.57
CA PHE A 56 -14.97 28.07 -3.32
C PHE A 56 -15.72 28.22 -4.64
N ALA A 57 -16.80 27.47 -4.82
CA ALA A 57 -17.67 27.67 -5.97
C ALA A 57 -18.42 29.02 -5.85
N LYS A 58 -18.64 29.64 -6.98
CA LYS A 58 -19.47 30.80 -7.10
C LYS A 58 -20.38 30.65 -8.35
N ASP A 59 -21.67 30.72 -8.15
CA ASP A 59 -22.66 30.57 -9.24
C ASP A 59 -22.51 29.26 -10.04
N GLY A 60 -22.17 28.15 -9.33
CA GLY A 60 -21.93 26.85 -9.95
C GLY A 60 -20.55 26.69 -10.62
N LEU A 61 -19.70 27.72 -10.58
CA LEU A 61 -18.38 27.71 -11.20
C LEU A 61 -17.28 27.56 -10.15
N ILE A 62 -16.40 26.60 -10.36
CA ILE A 62 -15.23 26.30 -9.54
C ILE A 62 -13.99 26.68 -10.34
N ASN A 63 -13.12 27.54 -9.80
CA ASN A 63 -11.94 28.03 -10.50
C ASN A 63 -10.68 27.74 -9.69
N TYR A 64 -9.69 27.12 -10.33
CA TYR A 64 -8.35 26.94 -9.81
C TYR A 64 -7.36 27.78 -10.61
N ARG A 65 -6.58 28.63 -9.93
CA ARG A 65 -5.57 29.50 -10.55
C ARG A 65 -4.27 29.45 -9.79
N ALA A 66 -3.18 29.14 -10.50
CA ALA A 66 -1.84 29.12 -9.93
C ALA A 66 -0.83 29.80 -10.84
N ALA A 67 0.22 30.35 -10.22
CA ALA A 67 1.34 30.96 -10.94
C ALA A 67 2.23 29.91 -11.63
N ASP A 68 2.35 28.74 -11.02
CA ASP A 68 3.14 27.62 -11.53
C ASP A 68 2.25 26.47 -11.97
N ASN A 69 2.69 25.70 -12.98
CA ASN A 69 1.98 24.54 -13.44
C ASN A 69 1.87 23.47 -12.36
N TYR A 70 0.74 22.81 -12.29
CA TYR A 70 0.59 21.58 -11.52
C TYR A 70 1.29 20.43 -12.24
N PRO A 71 1.94 19.49 -11.50
CA PRO A 71 2.54 18.31 -12.13
C PRO A 71 1.51 17.46 -12.88
N ALA A 72 1.90 16.95 -14.06
CA ALA A 72 1.04 16.05 -14.83
C ALA A 72 0.60 14.83 -14.02
N GLY A 73 -0.68 14.44 -14.14
CA GLY A 73 -1.27 13.35 -13.37
C GLY A 73 -2.79 13.24 -13.54
N ILE A 74 -3.42 12.32 -12.84
CA ILE A 74 -4.86 12.25 -12.69
C ILE A 74 -5.26 13.01 -11.42
N TYR A 75 -6.15 13.96 -11.60
CA TYR A 75 -6.66 14.85 -10.57
C TYR A 75 -8.10 14.52 -10.21
N LEU A 76 -8.47 14.81 -8.98
CA LEU A 76 -9.80 14.58 -8.42
C LEU A 76 -10.39 15.89 -7.93
N LEU A 77 -11.61 16.14 -8.33
CA LEU A 77 -12.45 17.16 -7.72
C LEU A 77 -13.22 16.54 -6.56
N VAL A 78 -13.07 17.11 -5.36
CA VAL A 78 -13.65 16.58 -4.12
C VAL A 78 -14.46 17.69 -3.44
N ASP A 79 -15.66 17.37 -2.95
CA ASP A 79 -16.52 18.34 -2.25
C ASP A 79 -16.13 18.49 -0.76
N ALA A 80 -16.81 19.40 -0.06
CA ALA A 80 -16.62 19.66 1.37
C ALA A 80 -16.94 18.45 2.26
N LYS A 81 -17.71 17.48 1.78
CA LYS A 81 -18.03 16.22 2.48
C LYS A 81 -17.00 15.12 2.20
N LYS A 82 -15.92 15.44 1.47
CA LYS A 82 -14.89 14.51 0.99
C LYS A 82 -15.43 13.49 -0.03
N THR A 83 -16.51 13.80 -0.75
CA THR A 83 -17.02 12.98 -1.84
C THR A 83 -16.24 13.30 -3.12
N ARG A 84 -15.72 12.27 -3.78
CA ARG A 84 -15.11 12.40 -5.09
C ARG A 84 -16.20 12.64 -6.14
N LEU A 85 -16.15 13.80 -6.81
CA LEU A 85 -17.15 14.20 -7.80
C LEU A 85 -16.74 13.84 -9.23
N MET A 86 -15.46 14.02 -9.56
CA MET A 86 -14.93 13.67 -10.88
C MET A 86 -13.42 13.41 -10.81
N GLU A 87 -12.91 12.69 -11.81
CA GLU A 87 -11.50 12.56 -12.14
C GLU A 87 -11.24 13.14 -13.52
N PHE A 88 -10.09 13.78 -13.69
CA PHE A 88 -9.65 14.28 -14.98
C PHE A 88 -8.13 14.18 -15.12
N LEU A 89 -7.67 14.00 -16.35
CA LEU A 89 -6.26 14.00 -16.67
C LEU A 89 -5.78 15.45 -16.82
N LEU A 90 -4.66 15.78 -16.21
CA LEU A 90 -3.98 17.05 -16.35
C LEU A 90 -2.57 16.80 -16.88
N GLU A 91 -2.25 17.42 -18.01
CA GLU A 91 -0.92 17.41 -18.60
C GLU A 91 -0.40 18.85 -18.85
N ASN A 92 0.10 19.13 -20.05
CA ASN A 92 0.74 20.39 -20.38
C ASN A 92 -0.27 21.55 -20.52
N ASP A 93 -1.44 21.27 -21.08
CA ASP A 93 -2.49 22.28 -21.26
C ASP A 93 -3.22 22.46 -19.92
N GLN A 94 -2.99 23.61 -19.28
CA GLN A 94 -3.56 23.88 -17.94
C GLN A 94 -4.44 25.14 -17.92
N GLN A 95 -4.88 25.59 -19.11
CA GLN A 95 -5.82 26.68 -19.27
C GLN A 95 -7.05 26.15 -20.03
N PHE A 96 -8.02 25.61 -19.32
CA PHE A 96 -9.18 24.94 -19.90
C PHE A 96 -10.41 25.01 -19.03
N SER A 97 -11.54 24.69 -19.62
CA SER A 97 -12.82 24.57 -18.92
C SER A 97 -13.40 23.16 -19.04
N ILE A 98 -13.96 22.66 -17.92
CA ILE A 98 -14.74 21.43 -17.87
C ILE A 98 -16.21 21.79 -17.64
N ILE A 99 -17.08 21.26 -18.48
CA ILE A 99 -18.52 21.32 -18.31
C ILE A 99 -19.00 19.94 -17.97
N ASN A 100 -19.64 19.80 -16.81
CA ASN A 100 -20.23 18.54 -16.37
C ASN A 100 -21.76 18.73 -16.23
N SER A 101 -22.47 18.31 -17.25
CA SER A 101 -23.93 18.26 -17.27
C SER A 101 -24.41 16.88 -16.85
N THR A 102 -25.43 16.82 -15.99
CA THR A 102 -26.03 15.56 -15.52
C THR A 102 -26.79 14.82 -16.62
N SER A 103 -27.07 15.48 -17.74
CA SER A 103 -27.77 14.89 -18.87
C SER A 103 -26.82 14.69 -20.04
N MET A 104 -26.67 13.43 -20.49
CA MET A 104 -25.97 13.10 -21.73
C MET A 104 -26.55 13.85 -22.95
N GLU A 105 -27.85 14.12 -22.95
CA GLU A 105 -28.55 14.94 -23.98
C GLU A 105 -28.08 16.40 -24.00
N LYS A 106 -27.57 16.93 -22.87
CA LYS A 106 -27.02 18.29 -22.74
C LYS A 106 -25.53 18.39 -22.94
N GLY A 107 -24.87 17.35 -23.47
CA GLY A 107 -23.45 17.35 -23.79
C GLY A 107 -22.57 16.61 -22.80
N GLY A 108 -23.10 16.11 -21.67
CA GLY A 108 -22.37 15.25 -20.74
C GLY A 108 -21.12 15.93 -20.16
N LEU A 109 -20.06 15.16 -20.04
CA LEU A 109 -18.74 15.61 -19.57
C LEU A 109 -17.89 16.03 -20.77
N LYS A 110 -17.48 17.31 -20.84
CA LYS A 110 -16.72 17.89 -21.95
C LYS A 110 -15.62 18.81 -21.42
N CYS A 111 -14.48 18.78 -22.10
CA CYS A 111 -13.38 19.71 -21.85
C CYS A 111 -13.09 20.57 -23.07
N GLU A 112 -12.93 21.88 -22.88
CA GLU A 112 -12.51 22.83 -23.91
C GLU A 112 -11.21 23.50 -23.47
N GLY A 113 -10.17 23.49 -24.34
CA GLY A 113 -8.86 24.08 -24.08
C GLY A 113 -7.77 23.07 -23.74
N SER A 114 -8.10 21.81 -23.44
CA SER A 114 -7.12 20.72 -23.29
C SER A 114 -7.49 19.50 -24.12
N ILE A 115 -6.64 19.16 -25.07
CA ILE A 115 -6.83 17.98 -25.94
C ILE A 115 -6.78 16.70 -25.12
N MET A 116 -5.79 16.54 -24.24
CA MET A 116 -5.59 15.31 -23.47
C MET A 116 -6.72 15.08 -22.46
N THR A 117 -7.15 16.11 -21.76
CA THR A 117 -8.30 16.01 -20.83
C THR A 117 -9.58 15.63 -21.57
N ASN A 118 -9.81 16.20 -22.76
CA ASN A 118 -11.00 15.87 -23.56
C ASN A 118 -10.95 14.41 -24.07
N LEU A 119 -9.81 13.97 -24.60
CA LEU A 119 -9.62 12.58 -25.03
C LEU A 119 -9.77 11.59 -23.86
N PHE A 120 -9.32 11.95 -22.67
CA PHE A 120 -9.51 11.14 -21.46
C PHE A 120 -11.00 10.94 -21.16
N PHE A 121 -11.81 11.99 -21.25
CA PHE A 121 -13.26 11.88 -21.05
C PHE A 121 -13.94 11.07 -22.15
N GLU A 122 -13.60 11.32 -23.41
CA GLU A 122 -14.14 10.56 -24.55
C GLU A 122 -13.83 9.06 -24.43
N GLN A 123 -12.58 8.73 -24.13
CA GLN A 123 -12.14 7.35 -23.93
C GLN A 123 -12.86 6.69 -22.76
N MET A 124 -13.01 7.39 -21.63
CA MET A 124 -13.72 6.91 -20.46
C MET A 124 -15.18 6.60 -20.78
N LEU A 125 -15.89 7.51 -21.45
CA LEU A 125 -17.29 7.36 -21.80
C LEU A 125 -17.50 6.20 -22.78
N GLN A 126 -16.66 6.10 -23.83
CA GLN A 126 -16.76 5.03 -24.82
C GLN A 126 -16.41 3.66 -24.21
N SER A 127 -15.36 3.60 -23.39
CA SER A 127 -14.98 2.37 -22.71
C SER A 127 -16.06 1.89 -21.76
N ASN A 128 -16.67 2.79 -20.97
CA ASN A 128 -17.75 2.43 -20.05
C ASN A 128 -18.98 1.90 -20.79
N ALA A 129 -19.33 2.49 -21.93
CA ALA A 129 -20.42 1.99 -22.76
C ALA A 129 -20.14 0.57 -23.29
N ILE A 130 -18.90 0.30 -23.75
CA ILE A 130 -18.48 -1.00 -24.23
C ILE A 130 -18.44 -2.02 -23.07
N TYR A 131 -17.89 -1.65 -21.91
CA TYR A 131 -17.90 -2.54 -20.74
C TYR A 131 -19.32 -2.90 -20.28
N GLY A 132 -20.26 -1.95 -20.33
CA GLY A 132 -21.66 -2.22 -20.05
C GLY A 132 -22.26 -3.27 -21.00
N GLN A 133 -21.92 -3.21 -22.30
CA GLN A 133 -22.33 -4.21 -23.28
C GLN A 133 -21.66 -5.57 -23.02
N LEU A 134 -20.35 -5.58 -22.77
CA LEU A 134 -19.60 -6.81 -22.44
C LEU A 134 -20.17 -7.51 -21.20
N GLN A 135 -20.58 -6.76 -20.19
CA GLN A 135 -21.20 -7.30 -18.99
C GLN A 135 -22.54 -8.00 -19.27
N GLN A 136 -23.36 -7.43 -20.16
CA GLN A 136 -24.61 -8.05 -20.58
C GLN A 136 -24.39 -9.35 -21.36
N LEU A 137 -23.32 -9.43 -22.16
CA LEU A 137 -22.95 -10.61 -22.96
C LEU A 137 -22.20 -11.67 -22.14
N ALA A 138 -21.72 -11.37 -20.94
CA ALA A 138 -20.85 -12.24 -20.16
C ALA A 138 -21.48 -13.58 -19.76
N GLN A 139 -22.80 -13.63 -19.67
CA GLN A 139 -23.55 -14.81 -19.22
C GLN A 139 -23.92 -15.78 -20.35
N ASN A 140 -23.66 -15.43 -21.62
CA ASN A 140 -24.05 -16.24 -22.77
C ASN A 140 -22.84 -16.65 -23.62
N PRO A 141 -22.35 -17.92 -23.52
CA PRO A 141 -21.21 -18.41 -24.30
C PRO A 141 -21.37 -18.31 -25.83
N GLU A 142 -22.60 -18.35 -26.34
CA GLU A 142 -22.86 -18.28 -27.79
C GLU A 142 -22.55 -16.89 -28.37
N GLN A 143 -22.43 -15.85 -27.51
CA GLN A 143 -22.14 -14.47 -27.90
C GLN A 143 -20.64 -14.14 -27.86
N GLN A 144 -19.76 -15.15 -27.84
CA GLN A 144 -18.31 -14.94 -27.88
C GLN A 144 -17.86 -14.09 -29.09
N PRO A 145 -18.37 -14.27 -30.32
CA PRO A 145 -17.97 -13.42 -31.46
C PRO A 145 -18.30 -11.95 -31.26
N GLU A 146 -19.44 -11.62 -30.65
CA GLU A 146 -19.83 -10.22 -30.35
C GLU A 146 -18.92 -9.61 -29.28
N ARG A 147 -18.55 -10.40 -28.27
CA ARG A 147 -17.57 -9.99 -27.26
C ARG A 147 -16.21 -9.67 -27.87
N ASP A 148 -15.73 -10.52 -28.79
CA ASP A 148 -14.44 -10.32 -29.47
C ASP A 148 -14.43 -9.02 -30.29
N VAL A 149 -15.53 -8.68 -30.95
CA VAL A 149 -15.70 -7.40 -31.66
C VAL A 149 -15.63 -6.20 -30.72
N LEU A 150 -16.29 -6.29 -29.55
CA LEU A 150 -16.26 -5.21 -28.56
C LEU A 150 -14.86 -5.04 -27.93
N LEU A 151 -14.17 -6.12 -27.65
CA LEU A 151 -12.79 -6.10 -27.15
C LEU A 151 -11.84 -5.49 -28.20
N ALA A 152 -11.96 -5.89 -29.47
CA ALA A 152 -11.18 -5.31 -30.57
C ALA A 152 -11.45 -3.80 -30.72
N ARG A 153 -12.70 -3.35 -30.49
CA ARG A 153 -13.05 -1.93 -30.47
C ARG A 153 -12.38 -1.17 -29.34
N LEU A 154 -12.36 -1.74 -28.11
CA LEU A 154 -11.62 -1.15 -26.97
C LEU A 154 -10.14 -0.99 -27.29
N ASP A 155 -9.52 -2.01 -27.87
CA ASP A 155 -8.11 -1.97 -28.26
C ASP A 155 -7.84 -0.95 -29.36
N SER A 156 -8.74 -0.83 -30.33
CA SER A 156 -8.65 0.18 -31.38
C SER A 156 -8.69 1.61 -30.83
N LEU A 157 -9.59 1.88 -29.85
CA LEU A 157 -9.69 3.19 -29.20
C LEU A 157 -8.42 3.56 -28.45
N LYS A 158 -7.82 2.61 -27.71
CA LYS A 158 -6.56 2.81 -26.99
C LYS A 158 -5.41 3.03 -27.97
N ASN A 159 -5.29 2.19 -29.00
CA ASN A 159 -4.21 2.27 -29.99
C ASN A 159 -4.23 3.54 -30.82
N ASP A 160 -5.39 4.11 -31.11
CA ASP A 160 -5.52 5.40 -31.78
C ASP A 160 -4.84 6.52 -30.98
N ILE A 161 -5.09 6.58 -29.66
CA ILE A 161 -4.48 7.58 -28.77
C ILE A 161 -2.98 7.35 -28.63
N ILE A 162 -2.57 6.09 -28.37
CA ILE A 162 -1.16 5.72 -28.21
C ILE A 162 -0.35 6.07 -29.47
N THR A 163 -0.92 5.85 -30.64
CA THR A 163 -0.25 6.13 -31.92
C THR A 163 -0.12 7.62 -32.19
N ARG A 164 -1.18 8.40 -31.91
CA ARG A 164 -1.18 9.83 -32.16
C ARG A 164 -0.38 10.65 -31.16
N TYR A 165 -0.31 10.18 -29.90
CA TYR A 165 0.29 10.91 -28.80
C TYR A 165 1.21 10.01 -27.93
N PRO A 166 2.27 9.41 -28.51
CA PRO A 166 3.07 8.36 -27.84
C PRO A 166 3.74 8.83 -26.53
N ASP A 167 4.10 10.10 -26.43
CA ASP A 167 4.80 10.67 -25.26
C ASP A 167 3.86 11.25 -24.19
N SER A 168 2.53 11.25 -24.44
CA SER A 168 1.56 11.74 -23.46
C SER A 168 1.50 10.80 -22.26
N LEU A 169 1.20 11.35 -21.09
CA LEU A 169 0.92 10.55 -19.89
C LEU A 169 -0.29 9.64 -20.13
N PHE A 170 -1.27 10.11 -20.89
CA PHE A 170 -2.43 9.29 -21.21
C PHE A 170 -2.07 8.02 -22.00
N SER A 171 -1.19 8.11 -22.98
CA SER A 171 -0.70 6.96 -23.72
C SER A 171 0.10 5.99 -22.83
N LYS A 172 0.91 6.51 -21.89
CA LYS A 172 1.61 5.68 -20.91
C LYS A 172 0.64 4.93 -19.98
N ILE A 173 -0.45 5.58 -19.56
CA ILE A 173 -1.53 4.96 -18.78
C ILE A 173 -2.20 3.84 -19.60
N LEU A 174 -2.58 4.11 -20.85
CA LEU A 174 -3.25 3.14 -21.70
C LEU A 174 -2.34 1.93 -22.01
N LEU A 175 -1.04 2.15 -22.28
CA LEU A 175 -0.06 1.08 -22.43
C LEU A 175 0.06 0.21 -21.17
N ALA A 176 0.12 0.84 -20.00
CA ALA A 176 0.22 0.13 -18.73
C ALA A 176 -1.04 -0.71 -18.40
N MET A 177 -2.18 -0.44 -19.03
CA MET A 177 -3.39 -1.27 -18.89
C MET A 177 -3.35 -2.57 -19.69
N TYR A 178 -2.42 -2.73 -20.64
CA TYR A 178 -2.31 -3.98 -21.38
C TYR A 178 -1.73 -5.09 -20.51
N GLU A 179 -2.28 -6.29 -20.70
CA GLU A 179 -1.80 -7.51 -20.06
C GLU A 179 -0.96 -8.33 -21.04
N PRO A 180 0.09 -9.03 -20.58
CA PRO A 180 0.88 -9.91 -21.44
C PRO A 180 0.02 -10.98 -22.11
N GLN A 181 0.06 -11.05 -23.43
CA GLN A 181 -0.67 -12.07 -24.18
C GLN A 181 0.19 -13.33 -24.28
N VAL A 182 -0.21 -14.38 -23.56
CA VAL A 182 0.49 -15.68 -23.61
C VAL A 182 0.33 -16.31 -25.00
N PRO A 183 1.43 -16.63 -25.71
CA PRO A 183 1.39 -17.27 -27.01
C PRO A 183 0.59 -18.57 -26.99
N LYS A 184 -0.16 -18.86 -28.06
CA LYS A 184 -0.97 -20.09 -28.15
C LYS A 184 -0.18 -21.37 -27.90
N SER A 185 1.10 -21.40 -28.31
CA SER A 185 2.02 -22.52 -28.09
C SER A 185 2.32 -22.81 -26.62
N LEU A 186 2.16 -21.82 -25.72
CA LEU A 186 2.43 -21.96 -24.29
C LEU A 186 1.16 -22.14 -23.45
N GLN A 187 -0.03 -21.90 -24.02
CA GLN A 187 -1.29 -21.93 -23.27
C GLN A 187 -1.66 -23.32 -22.69
N GLN A 188 -1.14 -24.39 -23.30
CA GLN A 188 -1.36 -25.77 -22.84
C GLN A 188 -0.46 -26.14 -21.64
N ASP A 189 0.67 -25.47 -21.46
CA ASP A 189 1.58 -25.65 -20.32
C ASP A 189 1.38 -24.51 -19.32
N GLN A 190 0.66 -24.78 -18.24
CA GLN A 190 0.36 -23.79 -17.20
C GLN A 190 1.62 -23.16 -16.60
N LYS A 191 2.70 -23.95 -16.44
CA LYS A 191 3.96 -23.47 -15.88
C LYS A 191 4.67 -22.53 -16.85
N ALA A 192 4.77 -22.91 -18.12
CA ALA A 192 5.35 -22.06 -19.15
C ALA A 192 4.54 -20.78 -19.37
N ALA A 193 3.19 -20.88 -19.37
CA ALA A 193 2.30 -19.73 -19.46
C ALA A 193 2.49 -18.75 -18.30
N TYR A 194 2.57 -19.25 -17.07
CA TYR A 194 2.84 -18.45 -15.87
C TYR A 194 4.17 -17.70 -15.96
N TYR A 195 5.26 -18.40 -16.31
CA TYR A 195 6.57 -17.75 -16.41
C TYR A 195 6.61 -16.70 -17.53
N TYR A 196 6.00 -17.01 -18.68
CA TYR A 196 5.90 -16.03 -19.77
C TYR A 196 5.13 -14.78 -19.32
N TYR A 197 3.97 -14.94 -18.68
CA TYR A 197 3.17 -13.82 -18.19
C TYR A 197 3.94 -13.00 -17.16
N LYS A 198 4.57 -13.64 -16.18
CA LYS A 198 5.38 -13.00 -15.14
C LYS A 198 6.54 -12.19 -15.72
N GLU A 199 7.30 -12.76 -16.63
CA GLU A 199 8.49 -12.11 -17.24
C GLU A 199 8.10 -10.89 -18.09
N ASN A 200 6.93 -10.91 -18.70
CA ASN A 200 6.46 -9.85 -19.58
C ASN A 200 5.54 -8.83 -18.91
N PHE A 201 5.21 -9.01 -17.62
CA PHE A 201 4.23 -8.20 -16.91
C PHE A 201 4.53 -6.69 -16.93
N TRP A 202 5.80 -6.32 -16.79
CA TRP A 202 6.26 -4.94 -16.69
C TRP A 202 6.67 -4.32 -18.05
N ASN A 203 6.58 -5.05 -19.16
CA ASN A 203 7.12 -4.59 -20.44
C ASN A 203 6.35 -3.42 -21.06
N THR A 204 5.10 -3.22 -20.70
CA THR A 204 4.25 -2.12 -21.17
C THR A 204 4.24 -0.92 -20.22
N ILE A 205 5.00 -0.97 -19.13
CA ILE A 205 5.02 0.04 -18.08
C ILE A 205 6.38 0.72 -18.03
N ASP A 206 6.40 2.01 -18.33
CA ASP A 206 7.62 2.81 -18.32
C ASP A 206 7.93 3.33 -16.92
N LEU A 207 8.67 2.56 -16.13
CA LEU A 207 9.05 2.92 -14.76
C LEU A 207 10.09 4.05 -14.70
N SER A 208 10.62 4.51 -15.82
CA SER A 208 11.44 5.72 -15.87
C SER A 208 10.60 7.01 -15.87
N ASP A 209 9.29 6.90 -16.08
CA ASP A 209 8.37 8.04 -16.10
C ASP A 209 7.65 8.22 -14.75
N GLU A 210 8.15 9.12 -13.92
CA GLU A 210 7.59 9.41 -12.59
C GLU A 210 6.15 9.97 -12.63
N ARG A 211 5.67 10.44 -13.80
CA ARG A 211 4.29 10.93 -13.95
C ARG A 211 3.29 9.83 -13.62
N LEU A 212 3.65 8.56 -13.87
CA LEU A 212 2.83 7.40 -13.54
C LEU A 212 2.54 7.25 -12.03
N LEU A 213 3.38 7.79 -11.14
CA LEU A 213 3.08 7.86 -9.70
C LEU A 213 1.88 8.73 -9.38
N ARG A 214 1.57 9.69 -10.26
CA ARG A 214 0.41 10.56 -10.13
C ARG A 214 -0.83 10.02 -10.85
N THR A 215 -0.91 8.69 -10.92
CA THR A 215 -2.03 7.91 -11.47
C THR A 215 -2.27 6.68 -10.58
N PRO A 216 -3.44 6.02 -10.65
CA PRO A 216 -3.68 4.79 -9.89
C PRO A 216 -2.95 3.56 -10.45
N ILE A 217 -2.30 3.67 -11.62
CA ILE A 217 -1.78 2.52 -12.39
C ILE A 217 -0.67 1.79 -11.64
N ILE A 218 0.33 2.52 -11.12
CA ILE A 218 1.49 1.89 -10.48
C ILE A 218 1.05 1.06 -9.28
N ASN A 219 0.21 1.63 -8.39
CA ASN A 219 -0.26 0.89 -7.23
C ASN A 219 -1.07 -0.35 -7.60
N SER A 220 -1.98 -0.22 -8.56
CA SER A 220 -2.78 -1.36 -9.06
C SER A 220 -1.91 -2.48 -9.63
N LYS A 221 -0.86 -2.13 -10.38
CA LYS A 221 0.08 -3.11 -10.95
C LYS A 221 1.00 -3.74 -9.92
N LEU A 222 1.42 -2.99 -8.89
CA LEU A 222 2.17 -3.53 -7.76
C LEU A 222 1.33 -4.56 -6.98
N GLU A 223 0.09 -4.25 -6.67
CA GLU A 223 -0.83 -5.17 -6.00
C GLU A 223 -1.06 -6.44 -6.83
N GLN A 224 -1.37 -6.29 -8.13
CA GLN A 224 -1.59 -7.42 -9.03
C GLN A 224 -0.35 -8.32 -9.12
N TYR A 225 0.85 -7.76 -9.23
CA TYR A 225 2.08 -8.54 -9.38
C TYR A 225 2.53 -9.16 -8.05
N PHE A 226 2.70 -8.35 -7.00
CA PHE A 226 3.30 -8.80 -5.75
C PHE A 226 2.34 -9.53 -4.81
N GLU A 227 1.04 -9.20 -4.82
CA GLU A 227 0.08 -9.83 -3.91
C GLU A 227 -0.72 -10.97 -4.58
N GLN A 228 -0.97 -10.89 -5.91
CA GLN A 228 -1.86 -11.85 -6.58
C GLN A 228 -1.10 -12.84 -7.49
N LEU A 229 -0.04 -12.40 -8.19
CA LEU A 229 0.68 -13.23 -9.14
C LEU A 229 1.82 -14.01 -8.50
N LEU A 230 2.63 -13.39 -7.65
CA LEU A 230 3.81 -14.02 -7.09
C LEU A 230 3.51 -14.97 -5.94
N PRO A 231 4.23 -16.12 -5.83
CA PRO A 231 4.20 -16.91 -4.60
C PRO A 231 4.78 -16.08 -3.45
N GLN A 232 4.10 -16.14 -2.30
CA GLN A 232 4.42 -15.36 -1.10
C GLN A 232 5.62 -15.96 -0.35
N ILE A 233 6.78 -15.99 -1.02
CA ILE A 233 8.06 -16.51 -0.55
C ILE A 233 9.04 -15.34 -0.46
N PRO A 234 9.71 -15.10 0.69
CA PRO A 234 10.56 -13.93 0.91
C PRO A 234 11.60 -13.70 -0.20
N ASP A 235 12.38 -14.73 -0.54
CA ASP A 235 13.43 -14.62 -1.57
C ASP A 235 12.85 -14.29 -2.95
N THR A 236 11.69 -14.86 -3.28
CA THR A 236 11.01 -14.56 -4.56
C THR A 236 10.60 -13.09 -4.60
N ILE A 237 9.95 -12.62 -3.54
CA ILE A 237 9.50 -11.23 -3.45
C ILE A 237 10.69 -10.26 -3.50
N SER A 238 11.75 -10.51 -2.70
CA SER A 238 12.94 -9.66 -2.67
C SER A 238 13.61 -9.58 -4.04
N ASN A 239 13.82 -10.71 -4.72
CA ASN A 239 14.43 -10.74 -6.04
C ASN A 239 13.58 -10.01 -7.10
N GLU A 240 12.26 -10.08 -7.03
CA GLU A 240 11.39 -9.37 -7.97
C GLU A 240 11.30 -7.86 -7.65
N ILE A 241 11.44 -7.45 -6.38
CA ILE A 241 11.61 -6.04 -6.00
C ILE A 241 12.90 -5.47 -6.61
N ASP A 242 14.02 -6.18 -6.48
CA ASP A 242 15.31 -5.74 -7.01
C ASP A 242 15.24 -5.53 -8.52
N LYS A 243 14.68 -6.49 -9.26
CA LYS A 243 14.44 -6.36 -10.71
C LYS A 243 13.55 -5.19 -11.09
N LEU A 244 12.51 -4.93 -10.27
CA LEU A 244 11.61 -3.80 -10.52
C LEU A 244 12.31 -2.46 -10.29
N ILE A 245 13.12 -2.37 -9.26
CA ILE A 245 13.91 -1.16 -8.97
C ILE A 245 14.94 -0.91 -10.07
N GLU A 246 15.59 -1.93 -10.60
CA GLU A 246 16.48 -1.80 -11.77
C GLU A 246 15.77 -1.21 -13.00
N LYS A 247 14.49 -1.57 -13.22
CA LYS A 247 13.67 -1.05 -14.32
C LYS A 247 13.36 0.45 -14.23
N THR A 248 13.59 1.10 -13.10
CA THR A 248 13.41 2.57 -12.97
C THR A 248 14.44 3.36 -13.78
N GLN A 249 15.49 2.71 -14.30
CA GLN A 249 16.53 3.28 -15.15
C GLN A 249 17.16 4.56 -14.58
N GLY A 250 17.31 4.62 -13.26
CA GLY A 250 17.89 5.76 -12.55
C GLY A 250 16.94 6.93 -12.26
N ASN A 251 15.64 6.79 -12.52
CA ASN A 251 14.65 7.73 -12.02
C ASN A 251 14.57 7.60 -10.50
N LEU A 252 15.17 8.55 -9.78
CA LEU A 252 15.25 8.52 -8.32
C LEU A 252 13.89 8.66 -7.63
N VAL A 253 12.96 9.39 -8.23
CA VAL A 253 11.62 9.60 -7.66
C VAL A 253 10.83 8.29 -7.66
N MET A 254 10.83 7.57 -8.79
CA MET A 254 10.17 6.26 -8.91
C MET A 254 10.87 5.22 -8.05
N ARG A 255 12.21 5.16 -8.08
CA ARG A 255 13.01 4.24 -7.26
C ARG A 255 12.69 4.39 -5.78
N ASP A 256 12.77 5.61 -5.28
CA ASP A 256 12.60 5.90 -3.86
C ASP A 256 11.16 5.66 -3.41
N TYR A 257 10.18 5.97 -4.28
CA TYR A 257 8.78 5.59 -4.04
C TYR A 257 8.62 4.07 -3.88
N LEU A 258 9.18 3.26 -4.79
CA LEU A 258 9.08 1.80 -4.73
C LEU A 258 9.74 1.25 -3.46
N ILE A 259 10.93 1.74 -3.08
CA ILE A 259 11.61 1.33 -1.85
C ILE A 259 10.72 1.62 -0.64
N TRP A 260 10.15 2.82 -0.54
CA TRP A 260 9.26 3.18 0.57
C TRP A 260 7.96 2.39 0.57
N HIS A 261 7.36 2.17 -0.59
CA HIS A 261 6.14 1.38 -0.73
C HIS A 261 6.31 -0.04 -0.17
N PHE A 262 7.37 -0.74 -0.60
CA PHE A 262 7.66 -2.08 -0.11
C PHE A 262 8.11 -2.09 1.36
N THR A 263 8.84 -1.08 1.81
CA THR A 263 9.22 -0.94 3.22
C THR A 263 7.97 -0.83 4.11
N ASP A 264 7.00 0.01 3.72
CA ASP A 264 5.74 0.15 4.44
C ASP A 264 4.93 -1.16 4.44
N GLN A 265 4.85 -1.83 3.28
CA GLN A 265 4.13 -3.09 3.11
C GLN A 265 4.72 -4.23 3.94
N TYR A 266 6.06 -4.39 3.94
CA TYR A 266 6.73 -5.53 4.56
C TYR A 266 7.25 -5.28 5.97
N GLN A 267 7.13 -4.08 6.52
CA GLN A 267 7.43 -3.84 7.93
C GLN A 267 6.43 -4.54 8.89
N ASN A 268 5.18 -4.78 8.44
CA ASN A 268 4.15 -5.53 9.15
C ASN A 268 3.35 -6.39 8.16
N PRO A 269 3.95 -7.42 7.57
CA PRO A 269 3.32 -8.16 6.47
C PRO A 269 2.13 -8.98 6.93
N LYS A 270 1.12 -9.12 6.05
CA LYS A 270 -0.06 -9.97 6.28
C LYS A 270 0.28 -11.46 6.29
N VAL A 271 1.32 -11.87 5.55
CA VAL A 271 1.78 -13.26 5.45
C VAL A 271 3.02 -13.43 6.32
N MET A 272 2.95 -14.42 7.22
CA MET A 272 4.02 -14.72 8.16
C MET A 272 5.32 -15.10 7.42
N GLY A 273 6.44 -14.52 7.85
CA GLY A 273 7.77 -14.73 7.28
C GLY A 273 8.17 -13.72 6.21
N LEU A 274 7.23 -12.96 5.62
CA LEU A 274 7.54 -11.92 4.65
C LEU A 274 8.22 -10.67 5.25
N ASP A 275 8.34 -10.59 6.56
CA ASP A 275 9.18 -9.59 7.23
C ASP A 275 10.68 -9.76 6.92
N GLN A 276 11.10 -10.88 6.36
CA GLN A 276 12.44 -11.04 5.77
C GLN A 276 12.67 -10.11 4.57
N VAL A 277 11.61 -9.75 3.85
CA VAL A 277 11.69 -8.76 2.76
C VAL A 277 12.03 -7.38 3.31
N PHE A 278 11.49 -7.01 4.49
CA PHE A 278 11.88 -5.77 5.16
C PHE A 278 13.38 -5.74 5.53
N ILE A 279 13.91 -6.87 6.01
CA ILE A 279 15.35 -7.00 6.29
C ILE A 279 16.16 -6.80 5.00
N HIS A 280 15.75 -7.45 3.90
CA HIS A 280 16.40 -7.29 2.59
C HIS A 280 16.40 -5.82 2.14
N LEU A 281 15.25 -5.13 2.24
CA LEU A 281 15.16 -3.71 1.89
C LEU A 281 16.06 -2.82 2.74
N ALA A 282 16.16 -3.09 4.04
CA ALA A 282 17.06 -2.38 4.93
C ALA A 282 18.54 -2.56 4.51
N ASP A 283 18.96 -3.81 4.28
CA ASP A 283 20.34 -4.16 3.96
C ASP A 283 20.77 -3.68 2.56
N GLU A 284 19.90 -3.85 1.55
CA GLU A 284 20.24 -3.54 0.16
C GLU A 284 20.06 -2.07 -0.18
N TYR A 285 19.06 -1.41 0.39
CA TYR A 285 18.74 -0.03 -0.01
C TYR A 285 19.05 0.98 1.07
N PHE A 286 18.53 0.84 2.30
CA PHE A 286 18.77 1.85 3.34
C PHE A 286 20.21 1.86 3.85
N ALA A 287 20.91 0.73 3.86
CA ALA A 287 22.31 0.68 4.24
C ALA A 287 23.24 1.26 3.17
N LYS A 288 22.91 1.12 1.88
CA LYS A 288 23.82 1.36 0.76
C LYS A 288 23.53 2.62 -0.06
N LEU A 289 22.28 3.10 -0.07
CA LEU A 289 21.85 4.20 -0.93
C LEU A 289 21.40 5.42 -0.13
N GLU A 290 21.55 6.58 -0.77
CA GLU A 290 20.83 7.77 -0.35
C GLU A 290 19.43 7.75 -0.95
N ILE A 291 18.42 7.73 -0.09
CA ILE A 291 17.00 7.74 -0.45
C ILE A 291 16.45 9.13 -0.13
N THR A 292 15.80 9.74 -1.11
CA THR A 292 15.23 11.09 -1.00
C THR A 292 14.26 11.16 0.20
N ASN A 293 14.30 12.28 0.92
CA ASN A 293 13.48 12.54 2.10
C ASN A 293 13.68 11.55 3.27
N THR A 294 14.83 10.87 3.32
CA THR A 294 15.19 9.97 4.42
C THR A 294 16.21 10.65 5.32
N SER A 295 15.78 11.07 6.53
CA SER A 295 16.71 11.62 7.51
C SER A 295 17.61 10.52 8.11
N PRO A 296 18.82 10.86 8.63
CA PRO A 296 19.67 9.89 9.31
C PRO A 296 18.96 9.13 10.43
N SER A 297 18.11 9.82 11.22
CA SER A 297 17.36 9.18 12.31
C SER A 297 16.30 8.19 11.83
N VAL A 298 15.67 8.43 10.68
CA VAL A 298 14.72 7.48 10.06
C VAL A 298 15.46 6.25 9.55
N ARG A 299 16.61 6.45 8.89
CA ARG A 299 17.48 5.36 8.44
C ARG A 299 17.92 4.48 9.61
N GLU A 300 18.39 5.09 10.70
CA GLU A 300 18.82 4.38 11.92
C GLU A 300 17.69 3.53 12.51
N LYS A 301 16.46 4.08 12.57
CA LYS A 301 15.28 3.32 13.05
C LYS A 301 14.96 2.12 12.17
N ILE A 302 15.04 2.26 10.84
CA ILE A 302 14.81 1.16 9.90
C ILE A 302 15.85 0.06 10.10
N MET A 303 17.14 0.44 10.19
CA MET A 303 18.23 -0.51 10.40
C MET A 303 18.11 -1.22 11.75
N SER A 304 17.88 -0.47 12.84
CA SER A 304 17.67 -1.05 14.17
C SER A 304 16.50 -2.03 14.21
N ARG A 305 15.40 -1.69 13.56
CA ARG A 305 14.23 -2.59 13.47
C ARG A 305 14.53 -3.83 12.63
N ALA A 306 15.27 -3.71 11.53
CA ALA A 306 15.71 -4.86 10.75
C ALA A 306 16.56 -5.83 11.60
N ASP A 307 17.45 -5.31 12.44
CA ASP A 307 18.26 -6.11 13.35
C ASP A 307 17.42 -6.82 14.43
N GLN A 308 16.36 -6.18 14.93
CA GLN A 308 15.41 -6.82 15.85
C GLN A 308 14.64 -7.95 15.16
N ILE A 309 14.05 -7.68 13.98
CA ILE A 309 13.29 -8.68 13.21
C ILE A 309 14.17 -9.86 12.82
N ARG A 310 15.44 -9.65 12.49
CA ARG A 310 16.43 -10.68 12.12
C ARG A 310 16.59 -11.73 13.22
N LYS A 311 16.56 -11.33 14.49
CA LYS A 311 16.62 -12.24 15.65
C LYS A 311 15.33 -13.06 15.81
N LEU A 312 14.22 -12.62 15.20
CA LEU A 312 12.87 -13.17 15.34
C LEU A 312 12.39 -13.92 14.09
N THR A 313 13.28 -14.26 13.16
CA THR A 313 12.91 -15.01 11.95
C THR A 313 12.44 -16.42 12.30
N LEU A 314 11.61 -17.01 11.44
CA LEU A 314 11.17 -18.40 11.62
C LEU A 314 12.36 -19.35 11.64
N GLY A 315 12.36 -20.27 12.59
CA GLY A 315 13.47 -21.21 12.84
C GLY A 315 14.56 -20.69 13.77
N SER A 316 14.61 -19.39 14.08
CA SER A 316 15.56 -18.82 15.04
C SER A 316 15.20 -19.19 16.48
N PRO A 317 16.20 -19.34 17.39
CA PRO A 317 15.94 -19.45 18.81
C PRO A 317 15.24 -18.21 19.34
N ALA A 318 14.17 -18.38 20.11
CA ALA A 318 13.48 -17.27 20.74
C ALA A 318 14.39 -16.60 21.79
N PRO A 319 14.52 -15.25 21.80
CA PRO A 319 15.22 -14.52 22.86
C PRO A 319 14.68 -14.87 24.24
N ASP A 320 15.54 -15.11 25.22
CA ASP A 320 15.10 -15.48 26.56
C ASP A 320 14.44 -14.31 27.29
N LEU A 321 13.47 -14.64 28.15
CA LEU A 321 12.78 -13.69 29.02
C LEU A 321 12.82 -14.20 30.47
N TRP A 322 13.34 -13.35 31.37
CA TRP A 322 13.31 -13.56 32.80
C TRP A 322 12.39 -12.54 33.45
N LEU A 323 11.16 -12.94 33.73
CA LEU A 323 10.08 -12.07 34.15
C LEU A 323 9.48 -12.55 35.48
N VAL A 324 8.90 -11.62 36.22
CA VAL A 324 8.30 -11.90 37.54
C VAL A 324 6.93 -12.54 37.36
N ASP A 325 6.69 -13.67 38.05
CA ASP A 325 5.38 -14.34 38.11
C ASP A 325 4.44 -13.75 39.20
N THR A 326 3.25 -14.34 39.34
CA THR A 326 2.25 -13.91 40.35
C THR A 326 2.71 -14.08 41.81
N THR A 327 3.77 -14.83 42.06
CA THR A 327 4.40 -15.09 43.38
C THR A 327 5.63 -14.22 43.65
N ASP A 328 5.87 -13.22 42.80
CA ASP A 328 7.07 -12.36 42.82
C ASP A 328 8.40 -13.12 42.59
N THR A 329 8.32 -14.29 41.92
CA THR A 329 9.49 -15.13 41.56
C THR A 329 9.82 -14.95 40.08
N PHE A 330 11.13 -14.82 39.76
CA PHE A 330 11.55 -14.74 38.36
C PHE A 330 11.43 -16.11 37.67
N ARG A 331 10.82 -16.11 36.49
CA ARG A 331 10.65 -17.28 35.63
C ARG A 331 11.22 -17.03 34.23
N SER A 332 11.81 -18.05 33.67
CA SER A 332 12.17 -18.14 32.25
C SER A 332 11.28 -19.17 31.56
N PHE A 333 10.85 -18.87 30.34
CA PHE A 333 10.13 -19.88 29.56
C PHE A 333 10.99 -21.05 29.12
N LYS A 334 12.33 -20.94 29.19
CA LYS A 334 13.26 -22.07 28.92
C LYS A 334 13.19 -23.18 29.96
N ASP A 335 12.68 -22.87 31.15
CA ASP A 335 12.49 -23.88 32.22
C ASP A 335 11.27 -24.78 31.94
N ILE A 336 10.35 -24.38 31.09
CA ILE A 336 9.18 -25.14 30.70
C ILE A 336 9.57 -26.26 29.73
N LYS A 337 9.16 -27.51 30.04
CA LYS A 337 9.57 -28.71 29.27
C LYS A 337 8.39 -29.35 28.55
N THR A 338 7.77 -28.57 27.62
CA THR A 338 6.67 -29.02 26.77
C THR A 338 7.12 -29.14 25.31
N GLU A 339 6.39 -29.90 24.50
CA GLU A 339 6.66 -30.05 23.07
C GLU A 339 6.49 -28.71 22.33
N TYR A 340 5.44 -27.97 22.68
CA TYR A 340 5.20 -26.62 22.16
C TYR A 340 5.02 -25.62 23.29
N LEU A 341 5.37 -24.36 23.01
CA LEU A 341 5.20 -23.26 23.94
C LEU A 341 4.61 -22.04 23.22
N ILE A 342 3.59 -21.47 23.80
CA ILE A 342 2.94 -20.25 23.32
C ILE A 342 3.41 -19.07 24.16
N LEU A 343 4.11 -18.12 23.56
CA LEU A 343 4.35 -16.82 24.18
C LEU A 343 3.18 -15.91 23.81
N PHE A 344 2.43 -15.47 24.82
CA PHE A 344 1.25 -14.63 24.64
C PHE A 344 1.48 -13.27 25.32
N PHE A 345 1.79 -12.26 24.51
CA PHE A 345 1.93 -10.87 24.96
C PHE A 345 0.54 -10.21 24.96
N TRP A 346 0.11 -9.78 26.14
CA TRP A 346 -1.28 -9.33 26.30
C TRP A 346 -1.43 -8.24 27.36
N ASP A 347 -2.59 -7.56 27.36
CA ASP A 347 -2.98 -6.60 28.39
C ASP A 347 -4.41 -6.89 28.85
N HIS A 348 -4.65 -6.88 30.16
CA HIS A 348 -5.94 -7.15 30.74
C HIS A 348 -6.98 -6.04 30.43
N ASP A 349 -6.56 -4.82 30.03
CA ASP A 349 -7.44 -3.74 29.62
C ASP A 349 -7.72 -3.71 28.10
N CYS A 350 -7.00 -4.52 27.34
CA CYS A 350 -7.13 -4.59 25.88
C CYS A 350 -8.34 -5.46 25.47
N GLY A 351 -9.32 -4.88 24.81
CA GLY A 351 -10.52 -5.60 24.36
C GLY A 351 -10.26 -6.71 23.33
N VAL A 352 -9.26 -6.55 22.45
CA VAL A 352 -8.85 -7.58 21.49
C VAL A 352 -8.13 -8.71 22.22
N CYS A 353 -7.30 -8.39 23.21
CA CYS A 353 -6.62 -9.38 24.04
C CYS A 353 -7.59 -10.30 24.75
N LYS A 354 -8.69 -9.76 25.27
CA LYS A 354 -9.76 -10.55 25.95
C LYS A 354 -10.41 -11.57 25.00
N LYS A 355 -10.57 -11.22 23.72
CA LYS A 355 -11.11 -12.14 22.70
C LYS A 355 -10.12 -13.28 22.41
N GLU A 356 -8.85 -12.96 22.15
CA GLU A 356 -7.81 -13.96 21.90
C GLU A 356 -7.58 -14.87 23.12
N LEU A 357 -7.60 -14.29 24.34
CA LEU A 357 -7.46 -15.03 25.58
C LEU A 357 -8.58 -16.07 25.80
N LYS A 358 -9.83 -15.73 25.40
CA LYS A 358 -10.94 -16.69 25.47
C LYS A 358 -10.69 -17.90 24.59
N VAL A 359 -10.29 -17.68 23.33
CA VAL A 359 -9.96 -18.76 22.38
C VAL A 359 -8.77 -19.57 22.88
N LEU A 360 -7.70 -18.90 23.33
CA LEU A 360 -6.50 -19.56 23.85
C LEU A 360 -6.84 -20.45 25.08
N LYS A 361 -7.73 -19.99 25.96
CA LYS A 361 -8.18 -20.74 27.13
C LYS A 361 -8.99 -21.98 26.74
N GLU A 362 -9.86 -21.88 25.74
CA GLU A 362 -10.60 -23.04 25.22
C GLU A 362 -9.64 -24.09 24.65
N LEU A 363 -8.63 -23.67 23.88
CA LEU A 363 -7.60 -24.54 23.33
C LEU A 363 -6.73 -25.18 24.44
N TYR A 364 -6.32 -24.39 25.43
CA TYR A 364 -5.49 -24.88 26.55
C TYR A 364 -6.17 -25.94 27.41
N ASN A 365 -7.48 -25.82 27.61
CA ASN A 365 -8.27 -26.77 28.40
C ASN A 365 -8.78 -27.98 27.59
N ALA A 366 -8.46 -28.09 26.31
CA ALA A 366 -8.81 -29.25 25.49
C ALA A 366 -8.05 -30.51 25.96
N GLU A 367 -8.69 -31.71 25.87
CA GLU A 367 -8.14 -32.98 26.38
C GLU A 367 -6.80 -33.37 25.74
N ASN A 368 -6.49 -32.93 24.54
CA ASN A 368 -5.26 -33.27 23.78
C ASN A 368 -4.33 -32.06 23.61
N ASN A 369 -4.18 -31.26 24.65
CA ASN A 369 -3.29 -30.09 24.59
C ASN A 369 -1.82 -30.51 24.67
N ASP A 370 -1.04 -30.22 23.65
CA ASP A 370 0.41 -30.50 23.54
C ASP A 370 1.30 -29.28 23.85
N PHE A 371 0.71 -28.17 24.32
CA PHE A 371 1.44 -26.91 24.55
C PHE A 371 1.24 -26.35 25.96
N GLU A 372 2.21 -25.57 26.41
CA GLU A 372 2.09 -24.70 27.57
C GLU A 372 1.97 -23.23 27.11
N VAL A 373 1.43 -22.37 27.95
CA VAL A 373 1.32 -20.92 27.71
C VAL A 373 2.20 -20.16 28.69
N PHE A 374 3.09 -19.33 28.17
CA PHE A 374 3.83 -18.33 28.92
C PHE A 374 3.22 -16.96 28.57
N ALA A 375 2.32 -16.48 29.43
CA ALA A 375 1.56 -15.26 29.19
C ALA A 375 2.27 -14.05 29.79
N ILE A 376 2.71 -13.12 28.94
CA ILE A 376 3.48 -11.93 29.30
C ILE A 376 2.54 -10.73 29.34
N ALA A 377 2.24 -10.21 30.54
CA ALA A 377 1.44 -8.99 30.68
C ALA A 377 2.27 -7.74 30.36
N ALA A 378 1.71 -6.86 29.53
CA ALA A 378 2.31 -5.60 29.12
C ALA A 378 1.83 -4.40 29.95
N ASN A 379 1.17 -4.64 31.11
CA ASN A 379 0.61 -3.59 31.95
C ASN A 379 1.33 -3.51 33.32
N ALA A 380 1.53 -2.28 33.80
CA ALA A 380 2.20 -1.99 35.06
C ALA A 380 1.33 -2.19 36.32
N ASP A 381 0.00 -2.30 36.19
CA ASP A 381 -0.89 -2.52 37.33
C ASP A 381 -0.86 -4.00 37.76
N PHE A 382 0.08 -4.31 38.65
CA PHE A 382 0.25 -5.67 39.18
C PHE A 382 -0.97 -6.19 39.96
N THR A 383 -1.69 -5.33 40.65
CA THR A 383 -2.86 -5.72 41.44
C THR A 383 -4.02 -6.09 40.53
N ALA A 384 -4.35 -5.26 39.57
CA ALA A 384 -5.39 -5.54 38.60
C ALA A 384 -5.04 -6.79 37.76
N TRP A 385 -3.78 -6.94 37.33
CA TRP A 385 -3.30 -8.10 36.60
C TRP A 385 -3.47 -9.41 37.41
N LYS A 386 -3.04 -9.46 38.69
CA LYS A 386 -3.18 -10.64 39.54
C LYS A 386 -4.66 -10.97 39.76
N ASN A 387 -5.51 -9.97 40.03
CA ASN A 387 -6.95 -10.18 40.21
C ASN A 387 -7.60 -10.74 38.94
N TYR A 388 -7.25 -10.20 37.78
CA TYR A 388 -7.76 -10.68 36.48
C TYR A 388 -7.40 -12.16 36.23
N ILE A 389 -6.17 -12.58 36.54
CA ILE A 389 -5.72 -13.99 36.44
C ILE A 389 -6.59 -14.90 37.31
N ILE A 390 -6.84 -14.51 38.54
CA ILE A 390 -7.64 -15.31 39.53
C ILE A 390 -9.10 -15.39 39.07
N GLU A 391 -9.70 -14.27 38.72
CA GLU A 391 -11.12 -14.19 38.30
C GLU A 391 -11.36 -15.00 37.00
N ASN A 392 -10.42 -14.96 36.08
CA ASN A 392 -10.54 -15.68 34.82
C ASN A 392 -9.94 -17.10 34.85
N LYS A 393 -9.42 -17.56 36.00
CA LYS A 393 -8.83 -18.90 36.19
C LYS A 393 -7.80 -19.23 35.08
N LEU A 394 -6.79 -18.35 34.92
CA LEU A 394 -5.72 -18.54 33.96
C LEU A 394 -4.62 -19.41 34.58
N ASN A 395 -4.73 -20.72 34.38
CA ASN A 395 -3.94 -21.75 35.11
C ASN A 395 -2.57 -22.03 34.45
N TRP A 396 -2.16 -21.30 33.43
CA TRP A 396 -0.85 -21.37 32.79
C TRP A 396 0.19 -20.46 33.47
N VAL A 397 1.41 -20.41 32.96
CA VAL A 397 2.46 -19.54 33.50
C VAL A 397 2.17 -18.09 33.16
N ASN A 398 1.84 -17.29 34.17
CA ASN A 398 1.57 -15.85 34.02
C ASN A 398 2.74 -15.06 34.59
N VAL A 399 3.33 -14.17 33.75
CA VAL A 399 4.42 -13.29 34.14
C VAL A 399 4.12 -11.84 33.72
N ASN A 400 4.79 -10.90 34.36
CA ASN A 400 4.63 -9.48 34.05
C ASN A 400 5.91 -8.93 33.42
N GLY A 401 5.79 -8.43 32.19
CA GLY A 401 6.90 -7.90 31.39
C GLY A 401 7.49 -6.60 31.93
N MET A 402 6.74 -5.87 32.77
CA MET A 402 7.22 -4.60 33.36
C MET A 402 8.25 -4.81 34.49
N LYS A 403 8.43 -6.05 34.97
CA LYS A 403 9.52 -6.43 35.89
C LYS A 403 10.37 -7.52 35.23
N SER A 404 11.49 -7.13 34.64
CA SER A 404 12.37 -7.98 33.87
C SER A 404 13.80 -7.93 34.39
N MET A 405 14.53 -9.06 34.32
CA MET A 405 15.97 -9.15 34.45
C MET A 405 16.67 -9.16 33.08
N THR A 406 15.91 -9.33 31.99
CA THR A 406 16.38 -9.25 30.61
C THR A 406 16.10 -7.87 30.05
N GLU A 407 16.56 -7.59 28.82
CA GLU A 407 16.17 -6.41 28.05
C GLU A 407 14.64 -6.29 27.95
N ASP A 408 14.15 -5.11 27.60
CA ASP A 408 12.72 -4.87 27.43
C ASP A 408 12.15 -5.82 26.37
N PHE A 409 11.09 -6.53 26.72
CA PHE A 409 10.45 -7.48 25.81
C PHE A 409 9.84 -6.78 24.56
N HIS A 410 9.52 -5.49 24.66
CA HIS A 410 9.06 -4.72 23.49
C HIS A 410 10.14 -4.68 22.41
N ASP A 411 11.38 -4.46 22.81
CA ASP A 411 12.53 -4.44 21.89
C ASP A 411 12.94 -5.86 21.48
N LEU A 412 12.97 -6.80 22.43
CA LEU A 412 13.37 -8.18 22.16
C LEU A 412 12.45 -8.92 21.18
N TYR A 413 11.14 -8.64 21.22
CA TYR A 413 10.12 -9.33 20.44
C TYR A 413 9.38 -8.43 19.45
N ASP A 414 9.88 -7.21 19.17
CA ASP A 414 9.27 -6.24 18.26
C ASP A 414 7.77 -6.01 18.56
N ILE A 415 7.44 -5.76 19.85
CA ILE A 415 6.07 -5.61 20.33
C ILE A 415 5.70 -4.11 20.41
N TYR A 416 4.89 -3.65 19.46
CA TYR A 416 4.35 -2.27 19.45
C TYR A 416 2.91 -2.19 19.94
N GLY A 417 2.27 -3.33 20.16
CA GLY A 417 0.89 -3.43 20.63
C GLY A 417 0.51 -4.86 20.95
N THR A 418 -0.55 -5.01 21.72
CA THR A 418 -1.09 -6.31 22.14
C THR A 418 -2.46 -6.57 21.52
N PRO A 419 -2.86 -7.82 21.29
CA PRO A 419 -2.15 -9.07 21.60
C PRO A 419 -1.11 -9.46 20.54
N VAL A 420 -0.05 -10.16 20.94
CA VAL A 420 0.89 -10.83 20.03
C VAL A 420 1.14 -12.27 20.50
N ILE A 421 1.12 -13.21 19.57
CA ILE A 421 1.35 -14.63 19.84
C ILE A 421 2.56 -15.11 19.05
N TYR A 422 3.49 -15.80 19.75
CA TYR A 422 4.56 -16.61 19.17
C TYR A 422 4.33 -18.08 19.54
N VAL A 423 4.61 -18.98 18.60
CA VAL A 423 4.61 -20.42 18.84
C VAL A 423 6.04 -20.93 18.72
N LEU A 424 6.50 -21.59 19.77
CA LEU A 424 7.84 -22.18 19.84
C LEU A 424 7.74 -23.69 19.84
N ASN A 425 8.69 -24.34 19.18
CA ASN A 425 8.84 -25.79 19.25
C ASN A 425 9.60 -26.24 20.52
N LYS A 426 9.88 -27.54 20.64
CA LYS A 426 10.62 -28.16 21.76
C LYS A 426 11.98 -27.54 21.99
N GLU A 427 12.71 -27.21 20.92
CA GLU A 427 13.99 -26.54 20.94
C GLU A 427 13.91 -25.03 21.20
N ARG A 428 12.71 -24.50 21.50
CA ARG A 428 12.42 -23.08 21.69
C ARG A 428 12.78 -22.23 20.48
N LYS A 429 12.66 -22.81 19.28
CA LYS A 429 12.73 -22.08 18.01
C LYS A 429 11.35 -21.57 17.63
N ILE A 430 11.30 -20.38 17.06
CA ILE A 430 10.08 -19.73 16.58
C ILE A 430 9.56 -20.49 15.35
N ILE A 431 8.37 -21.09 15.44
CA ILE A 431 7.71 -21.77 14.31
C ILE A 431 6.52 -20.99 13.78
N ALA A 432 5.97 -20.06 14.57
CA ALA A 432 5.02 -19.07 14.11
C ALA A 432 5.11 -17.80 14.97
N LYS A 433 4.72 -16.69 14.39
CA LYS A 433 4.69 -15.38 15.06
C LYS A 433 3.55 -14.51 14.55
N ARG A 434 3.03 -13.64 15.43
CA ARG A 434 1.96 -12.67 15.10
C ARG A 434 0.71 -13.32 14.50
N ILE A 435 0.36 -14.50 15.01
CA ILE A 435 -0.83 -15.26 14.62
C ILE A 435 -1.97 -15.02 15.61
N LYS A 436 -3.20 -15.39 15.22
CA LYS A 436 -4.34 -15.46 16.13
C LYS A 436 -4.35 -16.77 16.89
N ALA A 437 -4.97 -16.80 18.07
CA ALA A 437 -5.08 -18.00 18.89
C ALA A 437 -5.73 -19.19 18.14
N GLU A 438 -6.75 -18.93 17.32
CA GLU A 438 -7.42 -19.94 16.49
C GLU A 438 -6.52 -20.66 15.50
N GLN A 439 -5.37 -20.09 15.14
CA GLN A 439 -4.41 -20.66 14.19
C GLN A 439 -3.38 -21.60 14.85
N ILE A 440 -3.28 -21.60 16.18
CA ILE A 440 -2.29 -22.41 16.93
C ILE A 440 -2.37 -23.90 16.58
N PRO A 441 -3.56 -24.57 16.56
CA PRO A 441 -3.63 -26.00 16.23
C PRO A 441 -3.10 -26.31 14.84
N LEU A 442 -3.42 -25.48 13.85
CA LEU A 442 -2.95 -25.64 12.47
C LEU A 442 -1.42 -25.54 12.37
N VAL A 443 -0.81 -24.58 13.09
CA VAL A 443 0.64 -24.40 13.14
C VAL A 443 1.32 -25.63 13.75
N ILE A 444 0.79 -26.14 14.85
CA ILE A 444 1.32 -27.33 15.54
C ILE A 444 1.22 -28.55 14.62
N GLU A 445 0.06 -28.80 14.02
CA GLU A 445 -0.17 -29.90 13.08
C GLU A 445 0.81 -29.85 11.89
N HIS A 446 0.96 -28.68 11.29
CA HIS A 446 1.89 -28.48 10.17
C HIS A 446 3.34 -28.78 10.57
N ASN A 447 3.77 -28.31 11.76
CA ASN A 447 5.12 -28.56 12.26
C ASN A 447 5.34 -30.05 12.54
N GLN A 448 4.36 -30.76 13.10
CA GLN A 448 4.43 -32.22 13.34
C GLN A 448 4.58 -32.99 12.02
N LYS A 449 3.78 -32.66 10.99
CA LYS A 449 3.87 -33.29 9.66
C LYS A 449 5.21 -33.05 8.99
N SER A 450 5.72 -31.81 9.06
CA SER A 450 7.03 -31.46 8.49
C SER A 450 8.18 -32.24 9.13
N ARG A 451 8.13 -32.45 10.45
CA ARG A 451 9.15 -33.26 11.19
C ARG A 451 9.08 -34.75 10.86
N GLN A 452 7.91 -35.29 10.53
CA GLN A 452 7.75 -36.68 10.10
C GLN A 452 8.37 -36.90 8.72
N ASN A 453 8.15 -35.95 7.78
CA ASN A 453 8.69 -36.04 6.41
C ASN A 453 10.21 -35.91 6.33
N ILE A 454 10.87 -35.25 7.31
CA ILE A 454 12.34 -35.15 7.38
C ILE A 454 12.97 -36.42 7.92
N LYS A 455 12.22 -37.29 8.65
CA LYS A 455 12.71 -38.55 9.22
C LYS A 455 12.53 -39.74 8.27
N GLN A 456 11.84 -39.58 7.16
CA GLN A 456 11.75 -40.53 6.05
C GLN A 456 12.76 -40.18 4.95
#